data_15502e5b53af26e56356c1a68cf6c0d8
#
_entry.id   15502e5b53af26e56356c1a68cf6c0d8
#
_cell.length_a   1.000
_cell.length_b   1.000
_cell.length_c   1.000
_cell.angle_alpha   90.00
_cell.angle_beta   90.00
_cell.angle_gamma   90.00
#
_symmetry.space_group_name_H-M   'P 1'
#
loop_
_entity.id
_entity.type
_entity.pdbx_description
1 polymer ?
#
loop_
_entity_poly.entity_id
_entity_poly.type
_entity_poly.pdbx_seq_one_letter_code
_entity_poly.pdbx_strand_id
1 'polypeptide(L)'
;MRAIVTRPAEQAGPLVDALERAGIEAVLCPLIEIEPIDDGPIDLTGYDWVIVTSANGAEQLAGRRVGEFPRVAAIGTATAAALRSHGIPVHFVPDVSTQEGLVAEFPRPVGRALFVGAEGARGLIVSELGASFRPVYRTRPIVPESLPNGDVVLLASASAAKAFAALDLRIPAVTIGPETSSAARSAGVEVAGEARTQDVTGLVDAVHELAQ
;
A
#
# COMPACT_ATOMS: atom_id res chain seq x y z
N MET A 1 -19.73 -17.00 3.01
CA MET A 1 -18.67 -16.33 3.76
C MET A 1 -18.81 -14.82 3.58
N ARG A 2 -18.61 -14.08 4.65
CA ARG A 2 -18.70 -12.61 4.69
C ARG A 2 -17.32 -12.03 5.02
N ALA A 3 -16.76 -11.22 4.12
CA ALA A 3 -15.42 -10.64 4.22
C ALA A 3 -15.49 -9.13 4.51
N ILE A 4 -14.81 -8.68 5.58
CA ILE A 4 -14.74 -7.27 5.95
C ILE A 4 -13.60 -6.61 5.19
N VAL A 5 -13.92 -5.60 4.37
CA VAL A 5 -12.96 -4.82 3.57
C VAL A 5 -12.59 -3.55 4.33
N THR A 6 -11.32 -3.42 4.73
CA THR A 6 -10.82 -2.32 5.60
C THR A 6 -10.10 -1.20 4.85
N ARG A 7 -10.01 -1.29 3.51
CA ARG A 7 -9.37 -0.26 2.67
C ARG A 7 -10.15 1.06 2.73
N PRO A 8 -9.48 2.20 2.44
CA PRO A 8 -10.18 3.46 2.21
C PRO A 8 -11.34 3.28 1.23
N ALA A 9 -12.47 3.96 1.47
CA ALA A 9 -13.69 3.77 0.70
C ALA A 9 -13.48 3.96 -0.81
N GLU A 10 -12.68 4.97 -1.19
CA GLU A 10 -12.37 5.32 -2.58
C GLU A 10 -11.54 4.23 -3.29
N GLN A 11 -10.86 3.38 -2.53
CA GLN A 11 -9.97 2.34 -3.03
C GLN A 11 -10.55 0.92 -2.87
N ALA A 12 -11.73 0.79 -2.25
CA ALA A 12 -12.31 -0.51 -1.93
C ALA A 12 -13.01 -1.18 -3.12
N GLY A 13 -13.54 -0.39 -4.07
CA GLY A 13 -14.37 -0.87 -5.19
C GLY A 13 -13.80 -2.10 -5.91
N PRO A 14 -12.56 -2.08 -6.42
CA PRO A 14 -12.01 -3.24 -7.14
C PRO A 14 -11.96 -4.53 -6.31
N LEU A 15 -11.73 -4.43 -4.98
CA LEU A 15 -11.71 -5.59 -4.09
C LEU A 15 -13.14 -6.08 -3.80
N VAL A 16 -14.07 -5.18 -3.55
CA VAL A 16 -15.49 -5.51 -3.36
C VAL A 16 -16.04 -6.24 -4.58
N ASP A 17 -15.86 -5.68 -5.79
CA ASP A 17 -16.29 -6.30 -7.04
C ASP A 17 -15.68 -7.68 -7.28
N ALA A 18 -14.43 -7.89 -6.88
CA ALA A 18 -13.74 -9.17 -7.03
C ALA A 18 -14.27 -10.23 -6.05
N LEU A 19 -14.53 -9.84 -4.79
CA LEU A 19 -15.15 -10.71 -3.78
C LEU A 19 -16.56 -11.14 -4.19
N GLU A 20 -17.39 -10.20 -4.63
CA GLU A 20 -18.77 -10.47 -5.08
C GLU A 20 -18.79 -11.42 -6.28
N ARG A 21 -17.89 -11.22 -7.26
CA ARG A 21 -17.73 -12.17 -8.39
C ARG A 21 -17.30 -13.56 -7.95
N ALA A 22 -16.59 -13.68 -6.86
CA ALA A 22 -16.19 -14.96 -6.25
C ALA A 22 -17.29 -15.56 -5.34
N GLY A 23 -18.47 -14.91 -5.22
CA GLY A 23 -19.56 -15.37 -4.35
C GLY A 23 -19.33 -15.11 -2.87
N ILE A 24 -18.43 -14.18 -2.53
CA ILE A 24 -18.11 -13.77 -1.16
C ILE A 24 -18.79 -12.43 -0.87
N GLU A 25 -19.63 -12.37 0.16
CA GLU A 25 -20.27 -11.12 0.59
C GLU A 25 -19.22 -10.16 1.13
N ALA A 26 -19.12 -8.95 0.53
CA ALA A 26 -18.19 -7.92 0.97
C ALA A 26 -18.89 -6.94 1.92
N VAL A 27 -18.30 -6.72 3.10
CA VAL A 27 -18.74 -5.73 4.07
C VAL A 27 -17.72 -4.61 4.12
N LEU A 28 -18.08 -3.44 3.61
CA LEU A 28 -17.19 -2.28 3.64
C LEU A 28 -17.12 -1.69 5.05
N CYS A 29 -15.93 -1.66 5.61
CA CYS A 29 -15.63 -1.06 6.91
C CYS A 29 -14.24 -0.40 6.87
N PRO A 30 -14.11 0.79 6.26
CA PRO A 30 -12.83 1.48 6.20
C PRO A 30 -12.29 1.75 7.60
N LEU A 31 -11.05 1.35 7.86
CA LEU A 31 -10.35 1.57 9.13
C LEU A 31 -9.21 2.57 9.02
N ILE A 32 -8.93 3.00 7.81
CA ILE A 32 -7.92 4.01 7.51
C ILE A 32 -8.41 4.95 6.41
N GLU A 33 -7.96 6.17 6.49
CA GLU A 33 -8.08 7.16 5.41
C GLU A 33 -6.70 7.65 4.96
N ILE A 34 -6.61 8.07 3.71
CA ILE A 34 -5.40 8.65 3.13
C ILE A 34 -5.61 10.16 3.04
N GLU A 35 -4.82 10.91 3.80
CA GLU A 35 -4.91 12.36 3.84
C GLU A 35 -3.66 12.97 3.17
N PRO A 36 -3.82 13.80 2.14
CA PRO A 36 -2.71 14.59 1.62
C PRO A 36 -2.15 15.49 2.72
N ILE A 37 -0.81 15.63 2.78
CA ILE A 37 -0.16 16.50 3.79
C ILE A 37 -0.33 17.96 3.43
N ASP A 38 -0.23 18.27 2.14
CA ASP A 38 -0.41 19.60 1.56
C ASP A 38 -0.80 19.49 0.09
N ASP A 39 -1.18 20.61 -0.52
CA ASP A 39 -1.53 20.71 -1.95
C ASP A 39 -0.37 21.30 -2.79
N GLY A 40 0.79 21.57 -2.18
CA GLY A 40 1.93 22.19 -2.82
C GLY A 40 2.53 21.31 -3.94
N PRO A 41 3.21 21.93 -4.90
CA PRO A 41 3.83 21.20 -6.00
C PRO A 41 4.94 20.27 -5.50
N ILE A 42 5.12 19.16 -6.23
CA ILE A 42 6.24 18.23 -6.07
C ILE A 42 7.23 18.55 -7.18
N ASP A 43 8.25 19.36 -6.86
CA ASP A 43 9.26 19.77 -7.82
C ASP A 43 10.28 18.65 -8.05
N LEU A 44 10.36 18.21 -9.31
CA LEU A 44 11.27 17.16 -9.76
C LEU A 44 12.56 17.72 -10.40
N THR A 45 12.73 19.05 -10.41
CA THR A 45 13.85 19.71 -11.08
C THR A 45 15.20 19.33 -10.47
N GLY A 46 16.10 18.88 -11.32
CA GLY A 46 17.48 18.54 -10.92
C GLY A 46 17.63 17.22 -10.17
N TYR A 47 16.59 16.39 -10.11
CA TYR A 47 16.71 15.00 -9.65
C TYR A 47 17.02 14.07 -10.84
N ASP A 48 17.85 13.06 -10.61
CA ASP A 48 18.12 11.98 -11.56
C ASP A 48 17.08 10.85 -11.43
N TRP A 49 16.53 10.68 -10.20
CA TRP A 49 15.52 9.69 -9.88
C TRP A 49 14.41 10.24 -9.01
N VAL A 50 13.19 9.77 -9.26
CA VAL A 50 12.10 9.80 -8.28
C VAL A 50 11.74 8.36 -7.89
N ILE A 51 11.65 8.10 -6.58
CA ILE A 51 11.37 6.78 -6.00
C ILE A 51 9.99 6.83 -5.36
N VAL A 52 9.10 5.89 -5.72
CA VAL A 52 7.73 5.81 -5.22
C VAL A 52 7.48 4.43 -4.62
N THR A 53 6.93 4.39 -3.42
CA THR A 53 6.77 3.13 -2.66
C THR A 53 5.31 2.72 -2.41
N SER A 54 4.35 3.41 -3.04
CA SER A 54 2.92 3.09 -2.87
C SER A 54 2.07 3.66 -4.01
N ALA A 55 0.89 3.07 -4.23
CA ALA A 55 -0.10 3.61 -5.16
C ALA A 55 -0.56 5.03 -4.75
N ASN A 56 -0.72 5.29 -3.45
CA ASN A 56 -1.07 6.63 -2.94
C ASN A 56 0.01 7.67 -3.25
N GLY A 57 1.29 7.29 -3.12
CA GLY A 57 2.41 8.14 -3.52
C GLY A 57 2.43 8.42 -5.03
N ALA A 58 2.06 7.42 -5.84
CA ALA A 58 1.95 7.57 -7.30
C ALA A 58 0.84 8.56 -7.69
N GLU A 59 -0.31 8.48 -7.04
CA GLU A 59 -1.45 9.39 -7.24
C GLU A 59 -1.07 10.84 -6.87
N GLN A 60 -0.47 11.04 -5.69
CA GLN A 60 -0.02 12.36 -5.25
C GLN A 60 1.03 12.95 -6.21
N LEU A 61 1.99 12.14 -6.66
CA LEU A 61 2.99 12.55 -7.63
C LEU A 61 2.34 12.95 -8.95
N ALA A 62 1.41 12.17 -9.46
CA ALA A 62 0.72 12.42 -10.72
C ALA A 62 -0.04 13.75 -10.74
N GLY A 63 -0.77 14.04 -9.66
CA GLY A 63 -1.59 15.25 -9.53
C GLY A 63 -0.81 16.53 -9.26
N ARG A 64 0.42 16.44 -8.72
CA ARG A 64 1.11 17.59 -8.13
C ARG A 64 2.52 17.85 -8.66
N ARG A 65 3.02 17.01 -9.54
CA ARG A 65 4.38 17.14 -10.09
C ARG A 65 4.58 18.41 -10.89
N VAL A 66 5.75 18.98 -10.78
CA VAL A 66 6.27 20.09 -11.59
C VAL A 66 7.64 19.72 -12.13
N GLY A 67 7.95 20.14 -13.35
CA GLY A 67 9.18 19.80 -14.05
C GLY A 67 9.07 18.55 -14.93
N GLU A 68 10.15 18.26 -15.64
CA GLU A 68 10.28 17.03 -16.44
C GLU A 68 10.50 15.82 -15.53
N PHE A 69 10.01 14.66 -15.96
CA PHE A 69 10.26 13.44 -15.23
C PHE A 69 11.72 13.03 -15.27
N PRO A 70 12.37 12.83 -14.12
CA PRO A 70 13.60 12.05 -14.06
C PRO A 70 13.28 10.57 -14.29
N ARG A 71 14.27 9.68 -14.14
CA ARG A 71 14.01 8.25 -14.10
C ARG A 71 13.11 7.92 -12.89
N VAL A 72 12.18 7.00 -13.07
CA VAL A 72 11.20 6.63 -12.05
C VAL A 72 11.44 5.21 -11.56
N ALA A 73 11.55 5.04 -10.26
CA ALA A 73 11.64 3.75 -9.58
C ALA A 73 10.37 3.48 -8.76
N ALA A 74 9.82 2.29 -8.89
CA ALA A 74 8.71 1.81 -8.09
C ALA A 74 9.18 0.67 -7.17
N ILE A 75 8.67 0.61 -5.94
CA ILE A 75 9.05 -0.45 -4.99
C ILE A 75 8.59 -1.85 -5.43
N GLY A 76 7.59 -1.94 -6.28
CA GLY A 76 7.03 -3.21 -6.73
C GLY A 76 6.03 -3.04 -7.86
N THR A 77 5.53 -4.15 -8.37
CA THR A 77 4.66 -4.21 -9.56
C THR A 77 3.35 -3.45 -9.39
N ALA A 78 2.72 -3.49 -8.22
CA ALA A 78 1.48 -2.76 -7.94
C ALA A 78 1.69 -1.23 -8.01
N THR A 79 2.78 -0.71 -7.42
CA THR A 79 3.14 0.71 -7.49
C THR A 79 3.50 1.10 -8.92
N ALA A 80 4.21 0.23 -9.66
CA ALA A 80 4.54 0.46 -11.06
C ALA A 80 3.29 0.52 -11.94
N ALA A 81 2.29 -0.34 -11.70
CA ALA A 81 1.01 -0.30 -12.39
C ALA A 81 0.25 1.01 -12.10
N ALA A 82 0.22 1.45 -10.84
CA ALA A 82 -0.40 2.73 -10.46
C ALA A 82 0.29 3.93 -11.14
N LEU A 83 1.62 3.97 -11.20
CA LEU A 83 2.36 5.02 -11.92
C LEU A 83 2.00 5.02 -13.41
N ARG A 84 2.00 3.85 -14.05
CA ARG A 84 1.69 3.72 -15.48
C ARG A 84 0.24 4.11 -15.81
N SER A 85 -0.73 3.83 -14.93
CA SER A 85 -2.13 4.25 -15.13
C SER A 85 -2.28 5.77 -15.16
N HIS A 86 -1.36 6.50 -14.52
CA HIS A 86 -1.25 7.96 -14.59
C HIS A 86 -0.32 8.47 -15.70
N GLY A 87 0.08 7.61 -16.64
CA GLY A 87 0.98 7.98 -17.75
C GLY A 87 2.43 8.23 -17.32
N ILE A 88 2.84 7.78 -16.14
CA ILE A 88 4.20 7.95 -15.64
C ILE A 88 5.05 6.73 -16.02
N PRO A 89 6.15 6.91 -16.80
CA PRO A 89 7.01 5.80 -17.17
C PRO A 89 7.78 5.28 -15.96
N VAL A 90 7.89 3.95 -15.82
CA VAL A 90 8.65 3.31 -14.75
C VAL A 90 9.91 2.66 -15.36
N HIS A 91 11.06 3.02 -14.85
CA HIS A 91 12.37 2.64 -15.36
C HIS A 91 13.04 1.55 -14.52
N PHE A 92 12.64 1.42 -13.25
CA PHE A 92 13.19 0.41 -12.36
C PHE A 92 12.11 -0.12 -11.40
N VAL A 93 12.09 -1.44 -11.24
CA VAL A 93 11.31 -2.17 -10.23
C VAL A 93 12.19 -3.31 -9.74
N PRO A 94 12.43 -3.47 -8.43
CA PRO A 94 13.22 -4.57 -7.90
C PRO A 94 12.46 -5.90 -8.01
N ASP A 95 13.19 -7.01 -7.99
CA ASP A 95 12.61 -8.36 -7.93
C ASP A 95 11.89 -8.60 -6.60
N VAL A 96 12.45 -8.07 -5.50
CA VAL A 96 11.85 -8.15 -4.17
C VAL A 96 11.20 -6.81 -3.83
N SER A 97 9.85 -6.79 -3.74
CA SER A 97 9.02 -5.58 -3.50
C SER A 97 9.10 -5.07 -2.06
N THR A 98 10.32 -4.82 -1.56
CA THR A 98 10.61 -4.24 -0.24
C THR A 98 11.58 -3.08 -0.37
N GLN A 99 11.73 -2.25 0.69
CA GLN A 99 12.76 -1.20 0.67
C GLN A 99 14.17 -1.80 0.60
N GLU A 100 14.39 -2.93 1.25
CA GLU A 100 15.64 -3.68 1.22
C GLU A 100 15.98 -4.15 -0.19
N GLY A 101 15.03 -4.77 -0.89
CA GLY A 101 15.20 -5.20 -2.28
C GLY A 101 15.46 -4.01 -3.21
N LEU A 102 14.67 -2.94 -3.08
CA LEU A 102 14.87 -1.74 -3.87
C LEU A 102 16.28 -1.15 -3.68
N VAL A 103 16.76 -1.05 -2.44
CA VAL A 103 18.08 -0.51 -2.12
C VAL A 103 19.20 -1.41 -2.65
N ALA A 104 19.06 -2.73 -2.49
CA ALA A 104 20.06 -3.71 -2.91
C ALA A 104 20.25 -3.74 -4.43
N GLU A 105 19.16 -3.62 -5.18
CA GLU A 105 19.15 -3.72 -6.63
C GLU A 105 19.20 -2.36 -7.34
N PHE A 106 19.16 -1.24 -6.59
CA PHE A 106 19.06 0.10 -7.18
C PHE A 106 20.22 0.42 -8.12
N PRO A 107 19.95 0.95 -9.34
CA PRO A 107 20.99 1.30 -10.30
C PRO A 107 22.04 2.28 -9.75
N ARG A 108 23.31 2.03 -10.01
CA ARG A 108 24.42 2.87 -9.59
C ARG A 108 25.11 3.51 -10.80
N PRO A 109 25.61 4.76 -10.71
CA PRO A 109 25.50 5.66 -9.56
C PRO A 109 24.07 6.18 -9.38
N VAL A 110 23.67 6.42 -8.11
CA VAL A 110 22.31 6.89 -7.76
C VAL A 110 22.04 8.30 -8.29
N GLY A 111 23.03 9.19 -8.17
CA GLY A 111 22.84 10.61 -8.44
C GLY A 111 21.93 11.26 -7.38
N ARG A 112 21.19 12.32 -7.75
CA ARG A 112 20.23 12.98 -6.88
C ARG A 112 18.88 12.26 -6.97
N ALA A 113 18.43 11.68 -5.87
CA ALA A 113 17.16 10.96 -5.79
C ALA A 113 16.15 11.67 -4.88
N LEU A 114 14.88 11.70 -5.30
CA LEU A 114 13.75 12.14 -4.49
C LEU A 114 12.90 10.93 -4.12
N PHE A 115 12.70 10.67 -2.84
CA PHE A 115 11.78 9.68 -2.35
C PHE A 115 10.43 10.33 -2.02
N VAL A 116 9.37 9.95 -2.72
CA VAL A 116 7.99 10.41 -2.53
C VAL A 116 7.19 9.30 -1.87
N GLY A 117 6.62 9.56 -0.69
CA GLY A 117 5.96 8.52 0.09
C GLY A 117 5.11 9.01 1.25
N ALA A 118 4.67 8.06 2.09
CA ALA A 118 3.93 8.33 3.31
C ALA A 118 4.80 9.06 4.36
N GLU A 119 4.19 9.94 5.17
CA GLU A 119 4.87 10.64 6.28
C GLU A 119 5.62 9.68 7.23
N GLY A 120 5.02 8.50 7.52
CA GLY A 120 5.62 7.47 8.36
C GLY A 120 6.46 6.42 7.62
N ALA A 121 6.95 6.71 6.41
CA ALA A 121 7.78 5.77 5.66
C ALA A 121 9.10 5.47 6.39
N ARG A 122 9.56 4.21 6.30
CA ARG A 122 10.88 3.83 6.84
C ARG A 122 12.00 4.61 6.16
N GLY A 123 13.02 4.99 6.93
CA GLY A 123 14.12 5.83 6.46
C GLY A 123 15.19 5.13 5.62
N LEU A 124 15.04 3.84 5.30
CA LEU A 124 16.09 3.03 4.65
C LEU A 124 16.50 3.59 3.28
N ILE A 125 15.54 4.01 2.44
CA ILE A 125 15.82 4.62 1.14
C ILE A 125 16.62 5.91 1.30
N VAL A 126 16.29 6.70 2.31
CA VAL A 126 17.00 7.95 2.61
C VAL A 126 18.44 7.67 3.05
N SER A 127 18.63 6.73 3.99
CA SER A 127 19.96 6.43 4.54
C SER A 127 20.89 5.76 3.53
N GLU A 128 20.39 4.80 2.75
CA GLU A 128 21.21 3.95 1.88
C GLU A 128 21.43 4.53 0.48
N LEU A 129 20.45 5.31 -0.03
CA LEU A 129 20.55 5.92 -1.36
C LEU A 129 20.87 7.43 -1.31
N GLY A 130 20.91 8.03 -0.12
CA GLY A 130 21.09 9.48 0.03
C GLY A 130 19.93 10.29 -0.56
N ALA A 131 18.74 9.70 -0.66
CA ALA A 131 17.59 10.35 -1.26
C ALA A 131 17.04 11.48 -0.38
N SER A 132 16.63 12.58 -1.01
CA SER A 132 15.78 13.58 -0.34
C SER A 132 14.40 12.98 -0.12
N PHE A 133 13.79 13.24 1.03
CA PHE A 133 12.44 12.72 1.33
C PHE A 133 11.38 13.81 1.21
N ARG A 134 10.32 13.52 0.45
CA ARG A 134 9.12 14.35 0.35
C ARG A 134 7.91 13.52 0.81
N PRO A 135 7.44 13.68 2.05
CA PRO A 135 6.18 13.11 2.47
C PRO A 135 5.04 13.83 1.75
N VAL A 136 4.09 13.07 1.19
CA VAL A 136 3.01 13.62 0.37
C VAL A 136 1.64 13.23 0.88
N TYR A 137 1.55 12.22 1.74
CA TYR A 137 0.32 11.81 2.41
C TYR A 137 0.61 11.20 3.77
N ARG A 138 -0.40 11.17 4.62
CA ARG A 138 -0.41 10.39 5.85
C ARG A 138 -1.59 9.43 5.86
N THR A 139 -1.45 8.34 6.61
CA THR A 139 -2.53 7.39 6.86
C THR A 139 -3.07 7.65 8.25
N ARG A 140 -4.37 7.95 8.35
CA ARG A 140 -5.06 8.13 9.61
C ARG A 140 -5.95 6.92 9.92
N PRO A 141 -5.96 6.42 11.16
CA PRO A 141 -6.94 5.44 11.58
C PRO A 141 -8.32 6.08 11.65
N ILE A 142 -9.35 5.32 11.25
CA ILE A 142 -10.76 5.67 11.41
C ILE A 142 -11.36 4.70 12.43
N VAL A 143 -12.14 5.24 13.35
CA VAL A 143 -13.00 4.42 14.24
C VAL A 143 -14.35 4.30 13.54
N PRO A 144 -14.80 3.08 13.15
CA PRO A 144 -16.07 2.91 12.48
C PRO A 144 -17.23 3.22 13.42
N GLU A 145 -18.32 3.78 12.91
CA GLU A 145 -19.54 4.09 13.70
C GLU A 145 -20.18 2.83 14.29
N SER A 146 -20.04 1.70 13.61
CA SER A 146 -20.50 0.40 14.07
C SER A 146 -19.45 -0.68 13.78
N LEU A 147 -19.32 -1.63 14.72
CA LEU A 147 -18.39 -2.74 14.53
C LEU A 147 -18.92 -3.68 13.42
N PRO A 148 -18.06 -4.06 12.47
CA PRO A 148 -18.48 -4.93 11.39
C PRO A 148 -18.72 -6.36 11.91
N ASN A 149 -19.67 -7.05 11.29
CA ASN A 149 -19.86 -8.48 11.48
C ASN A 149 -19.44 -9.22 10.21
N GLY A 150 -18.53 -10.18 10.36
CA GLY A 150 -18.00 -10.97 9.25
C GLY A 150 -17.21 -12.18 9.72
N ASP A 151 -16.93 -13.08 8.80
CA ASP A 151 -16.21 -14.32 9.06
C ASP A 151 -14.70 -14.12 9.00
N VAL A 152 -14.25 -13.12 8.20
CA VAL A 152 -12.84 -12.81 7.96
C VAL A 152 -12.65 -11.31 7.72
N VAL A 153 -11.51 -10.74 8.14
CA VAL A 153 -11.13 -9.37 7.82
C VAL A 153 -9.98 -9.34 6.82
N LEU A 154 -10.09 -8.47 5.82
CA LEU A 154 -9.06 -8.29 4.79
C LEU A 154 -8.18 -7.09 5.12
N LEU A 155 -6.91 -7.35 5.36
CA LEU A 155 -5.92 -6.35 5.75
C LEU A 155 -4.93 -6.13 4.59
N ALA A 156 -5.04 -4.99 3.93
CA ALA A 156 -4.22 -4.63 2.77
C ALA A 156 -3.01 -3.73 3.11
N SER A 157 -2.76 -3.47 4.39
CA SER A 157 -1.60 -2.69 4.86
C SER A 157 -1.34 -2.89 6.34
N ALA A 158 -0.10 -2.62 6.78
CA ALA A 158 0.26 -2.62 8.19
C ALA A 158 -0.54 -1.59 9.01
N SER A 159 -0.93 -0.46 8.41
CA SER A 159 -1.76 0.56 9.06
C SER A 159 -3.18 0.05 9.33
N ALA A 160 -3.78 -0.65 8.35
CA ALA A 160 -5.09 -1.28 8.53
C ALA A 160 -5.05 -2.39 9.59
N ALA A 161 -3.95 -3.17 9.64
CA ALA A 161 -3.76 -4.20 10.66
C ALA A 161 -3.73 -3.61 12.08
N LYS A 162 -3.00 -2.52 12.28
CA LYS A 162 -2.95 -1.81 13.57
C LYS A 162 -4.29 -1.19 13.93
N ALA A 163 -4.99 -0.58 12.97
CA ALA A 163 -6.32 -0.01 13.20
C ALA A 163 -7.35 -1.07 13.56
N PHE A 164 -7.29 -2.24 12.89
CA PHE A 164 -8.17 -3.37 13.21
C PHE A 164 -7.90 -3.94 14.63
N ALA A 165 -6.63 -4.10 15.00
CA ALA A 165 -6.23 -4.58 16.32
C ALA A 165 -6.79 -3.68 17.46
N ALA A 166 -6.86 -2.37 17.23
CA ALA A 166 -7.40 -1.42 18.20
C ALA A 166 -8.92 -1.59 18.47
N LEU A 167 -9.64 -2.33 17.61
CA LEU A 167 -11.06 -2.64 17.81
C LEU A 167 -11.29 -3.85 18.75
N ASP A 168 -10.25 -4.58 19.12
CA ASP A 168 -10.26 -5.80 19.94
C ASP A 168 -11.28 -6.87 19.46
N LEU A 169 -11.44 -7.00 18.16
CA LEU A 169 -12.32 -7.98 17.53
C LEU A 169 -11.58 -9.31 17.32
N ARG A 170 -12.30 -10.43 17.57
CA ARG A 170 -11.78 -11.79 17.40
C ARG A 170 -12.20 -12.38 16.04
N ILE A 171 -11.89 -11.65 14.96
CA ILE A 171 -12.16 -12.07 13.60
C ILE A 171 -10.79 -12.37 12.95
N PRO A 172 -10.60 -13.57 12.37
CA PRO A 172 -9.34 -13.94 11.73
C PRO A 172 -9.09 -13.06 10.50
N ALA A 173 -7.82 -12.79 10.22
CA ALA A 173 -7.42 -11.92 9.12
C ALA A 173 -6.84 -12.69 7.94
N VAL A 174 -7.15 -12.22 6.73
CA VAL A 174 -6.38 -12.47 5.52
C VAL A 174 -5.60 -11.21 5.16
N THR A 175 -4.30 -11.35 4.96
CA THR A 175 -3.40 -10.24 4.73
C THR A 175 -2.86 -10.22 3.30
N ILE A 176 -2.56 -9.04 2.79
CA ILE A 176 -2.07 -8.86 1.41
C ILE A 176 -0.61 -9.36 1.22
N GLY A 177 0.12 -9.58 2.30
CA GLY A 177 1.50 -10.03 2.21
C GLY A 177 2.26 -9.95 3.53
N PRO A 178 3.54 -10.35 3.55
CA PRO A 178 4.32 -10.63 4.75
C PRO A 178 4.50 -9.44 5.69
N GLU A 179 4.66 -8.22 5.19
CA GLU A 179 4.75 -7.03 6.05
C GLU A 179 3.45 -6.78 6.84
N THR A 180 2.30 -6.97 6.16
CA THR A 180 0.98 -6.83 6.80
C THR A 180 0.73 -7.96 7.78
N SER A 181 1.11 -9.21 7.45
CA SER A 181 1.04 -10.36 8.35
C SER A 181 1.86 -10.14 9.63
N SER A 182 3.08 -9.66 9.46
CA SER A 182 3.97 -9.35 10.59
C SER A 182 3.37 -8.28 11.50
N ALA A 183 2.82 -7.21 10.91
CA ALA A 183 2.17 -6.14 11.67
C ALA A 183 0.91 -6.64 12.40
N ALA A 184 0.09 -7.46 11.74
CA ALA A 184 -1.13 -8.03 12.31
C ALA A 184 -0.81 -8.95 13.51
N ARG A 185 0.12 -9.91 13.34
CA ARG A 185 0.56 -10.81 14.42
C ARG A 185 1.17 -10.05 15.58
N SER A 186 2.02 -9.06 15.31
CA SER A 186 2.64 -8.22 16.35
C SER A 186 1.61 -7.40 17.14
N ALA A 187 0.46 -7.10 16.55
CA ALA A 187 -0.65 -6.41 17.17
C ALA A 187 -1.69 -7.36 17.80
N GLY A 188 -1.44 -8.68 17.83
CA GLY A 188 -2.32 -9.68 18.44
C GLY A 188 -3.48 -10.14 17.55
N VAL A 189 -3.47 -9.83 16.27
CA VAL A 189 -4.50 -10.29 15.32
C VAL A 189 -4.12 -11.67 14.80
N GLU A 190 -5.09 -12.60 14.81
CA GLU A 190 -4.94 -13.92 14.20
C GLU A 190 -4.89 -13.78 12.68
N VAL A 191 -3.82 -14.29 12.05
CA VAL A 191 -3.66 -14.33 10.59
C VAL A 191 -3.95 -15.74 10.10
N ALA A 192 -5.14 -15.94 9.55
CA ALA A 192 -5.62 -17.21 9.00
C ALA A 192 -5.13 -17.46 7.56
N GLY A 193 -4.81 -16.40 6.82
CA GLY A 193 -4.29 -16.53 5.46
C GLY A 193 -3.42 -15.33 5.04
N GLU A 194 -2.54 -15.58 4.07
CA GLU A 194 -1.71 -14.56 3.45
C GLU A 194 -1.81 -14.72 1.92
N ALA A 195 -2.03 -13.62 1.21
CA ALA A 195 -2.10 -13.62 -0.24
C ALA A 195 -0.73 -14.00 -0.85
N ARG A 196 -0.74 -14.86 -1.87
CA ARG A 196 0.47 -15.28 -2.60
C ARG A 196 1.02 -14.18 -3.50
N THR A 197 0.13 -13.32 -4.01
CA THR A 197 0.47 -12.10 -4.76
C THR A 197 -0.08 -10.89 -4.02
N GLN A 198 0.70 -9.79 -3.97
CA GLN A 198 0.34 -8.59 -3.21
C GLN A 198 -0.63 -7.69 -4.01
N ASP A 199 -1.79 -8.26 -4.38
CA ASP A 199 -2.82 -7.60 -5.18
C ASP A 199 -4.23 -8.05 -4.78
N VAL A 200 -5.25 -7.54 -5.47
CA VAL A 200 -6.66 -7.87 -5.23
C VAL A 200 -6.94 -9.35 -5.48
N THR A 201 -6.37 -9.90 -6.55
CA THR A 201 -6.57 -11.32 -6.91
C THR A 201 -6.03 -12.23 -5.82
N GLY A 202 -4.79 -11.99 -5.36
CA GLY A 202 -4.20 -12.78 -4.29
C GLY A 202 -4.99 -12.74 -2.98
N LEU A 203 -5.58 -11.58 -2.63
CA LEU A 203 -6.46 -11.49 -1.45
C LEU A 203 -7.72 -12.33 -1.62
N VAL A 204 -8.39 -12.27 -2.78
CA VAL A 204 -9.61 -13.04 -3.06
C VAL A 204 -9.31 -14.54 -3.05
N ASP A 205 -8.22 -14.97 -3.68
CA ASP A 205 -7.78 -16.36 -3.70
C ASP A 205 -7.52 -16.89 -2.28
N ALA A 206 -6.84 -16.12 -1.45
CA ALA A 206 -6.57 -16.49 -0.07
C ALA A 206 -7.84 -16.61 0.80
N VAL A 207 -8.85 -15.78 0.56
CA VAL A 207 -10.17 -15.91 1.21
C VAL A 207 -10.89 -17.16 0.72
N HIS A 208 -10.82 -17.43 -0.59
CA HIS A 208 -11.46 -18.60 -1.18
C HIS A 208 -10.88 -19.93 -0.65
N GLU A 209 -9.55 -19.98 -0.42
CA GLU A 209 -8.88 -21.12 0.20
C GLU A 209 -9.36 -21.39 1.64
N LEU A 210 -9.74 -20.35 2.41
CA LEU A 210 -10.31 -20.51 3.75
C LEU A 210 -11.77 -20.99 3.75
N ALA A 211 -12.48 -20.82 2.63
CA ALA A 211 -13.89 -21.18 2.51
C ALA A 211 -14.10 -22.66 2.15
N GLN A 212 -13.03 -23.39 1.83
CA GLN A 212 -13.04 -24.80 1.46
C GLN A 212 -12.76 -25.70 2.67
#